data_bcb6f57e0b768e699131ca4f7fa69227
#
_entry.id   bcb6f57e0b768e699131ca4f7fa69227
#
_cell.length_a   1.000
_cell.length_b   1.000
_cell.length_c   1.000
_cell.angle_alpha   90.00
_cell.angle_beta   90.00
_cell.angle_gamma   90.00
#
_symmetry.space_group_name_H-M   'P 1'
#
loop_
_entity.id
_entity.type
_entity.pdbx_description
1 polymer ?
#
loop_
_entity_poly.entity_id
_entity_poly.type
_entity_poly.pdbx_seq_one_letter_code
_entity_poly.pdbx_strand_id
1 'polypeptide(L)'
;LLGSLKPDATVLTPHYGEAARLRGRLGAPVTRAEVAAAPLRYARALHEATGCHVILKGPVTIVYSFEYVDTEVQEAFQRALNAAEAWPDVDALPQGHLVRSYSPTVGQVTTSWAGVAGNGDVLAGFLAGVLARPVDEGDAMPGPNSQPQRVTPGRLAAAVSVHGRAAQVAAAAVGGFTPIQASDIAAAIGQVLSQPTP
;
A
#
# COMPACT_ATOMS: atom_id res chain seq x y z
N LEU A 1 5.52 -5.84 -22.18
CA LEU A 1 5.66 -4.89 -21.04
C LEU A 1 5.39 -5.56 -19.68
N LEU A 2 4.37 -6.45 -19.57
CA LEU A 2 4.07 -7.13 -18.28
C LEU A 2 5.12 -8.20 -17.95
N GLY A 3 5.72 -8.87 -18.94
CA GLY A 3 6.76 -9.88 -18.73
C GLY A 3 8.12 -9.35 -18.26
N SER A 4 8.31 -8.02 -18.23
CA SER A 4 9.55 -7.39 -17.73
C SER A 4 9.40 -6.78 -16.33
N LEU A 5 8.23 -6.90 -15.70
CA LEU A 5 8.02 -6.41 -14.33
C LEU A 5 8.82 -7.27 -13.35
N LYS A 6 9.37 -6.60 -12.35
CA LYS A 6 9.94 -7.25 -11.15
C LYS A 6 8.85 -7.26 -10.08
N PRO A 7 8.15 -8.39 -9.86
CA PRO A 7 6.96 -8.42 -9.01
C PRO A 7 7.18 -7.81 -7.63
N ASP A 8 8.26 -8.20 -6.95
CA ASP A 8 8.57 -7.79 -5.57
C ASP A 8 9.04 -6.32 -5.43
N ALA A 9 9.26 -5.65 -6.56
CA ALA A 9 9.68 -4.24 -6.60
C ALA A 9 8.72 -3.35 -7.41
N THR A 10 7.59 -3.89 -7.85
CA THR A 10 6.61 -3.16 -8.66
C THR A 10 5.32 -2.95 -7.89
N VAL A 11 4.89 -1.69 -7.84
CA VAL A 11 3.60 -1.30 -7.27
C VAL A 11 2.70 -0.76 -8.38
N LEU A 12 1.60 -1.44 -8.63
CA LEU A 12 0.56 -0.99 -9.55
C LEU A 12 -0.42 -0.09 -8.80
N THR A 13 -0.71 1.09 -9.35
CA THR A 13 -1.61 2.07 -8.71
C THR A 13 -2.83 2.40 -9.58
N PRO A 14 -3.61 1.41 -10.06
CA PRO A 14 -4.72 1.66 -10.95
C PRO A 14 -5.91 2.26 -10.21
N HIS A 15 -6.67 3.15 -10.88
CA HIS A 15 -8.07 3.39 -10.53
C HIS A 15 -8.97 2.31 -11.18
N TYR A 16 -10.27 2.26 -10.85
CA TYR A 16 -11.17 1.19 -11.32
C TYR A 16 -11.21 1.02 -12.85
N GLY A 17 -11.16 2.13 -13.61
CA GLY A 17 -11.14 2.05 -15.09
C GLY A 17 -9.82 1.53 -15.65
N GLU A 18 -8.69 1.87 -15.03
CA GLU A 18 -7.37 1.34 -15.38
C GLU A 18 -7.27 -0.14 -15.02
N ALA A 19 -7.78 -0.53 -13.87
CA ALA A 19 -7.87 -1.93 -13.44
C ALA A 19 -8.67 -2.77 -14.43
N ALA A 20 -9.83 -2.28 -14.88
CA ALA A 20 -10.64 -2.95 -15.87
C ALA A 20 -9.90 -3.13 -17.21
N ARG A 21 -9.23 -2.08 -17.69
CA ARG A 21 -8.41 -2.15 -18.92
C ARG A 21 -7.24 -3.13 -18.76
N LEU A 22 -6.58 -3.13 -17.61
CA LEU A 22 -5.47 -4.04 -17.34
C LEU A 22 -5.95 -5.49 -17.29
N ARG A 23 -7.09 -5.77 -16.64
CA ARG A 23 -7.72 -7.10 -16.64
C ARG A 23 -8.06 -7.57 -18.07
N GLY A 24 -8.58 -6.70 -18.91
CA GLY A 24 -8.83 -7.01 -20.32
C GLY A 24 -7.56 -7.41 -21.08
N ARG A 25 -6.45 -6.71 -20.86
CA ARG A 25 -5.14 -7.06 -21.46
C ARG A 25 -4.55 -8.36 -20.93
N LEU A 26 -4.93 -8.76 -19.71
CA LEU A 26 -4.55 -10.03 -19.08
C LEU A 26 -5.49 -11.19 -19.48
N GLY A 27 -6.38 -11.00 -20.46
CA GLY A 27 -7.28 -12.02 -20.97
C GLY A 27 -8.54 -12.25 -20.12
N ALA A 28 -8.82 -11.39 -19.16
CA ALA A 28 -10.00 -11.50 -18.28
C ALA A 28 -10.77 -10.17 -18.27
N PRO A 29 -11.47 -9.81 -19.36
CA PRO A 29 -12.15 -8.54 -19.49
C PRO A 29 -13.25 -8.36 -18.45
N VAL A 30 -13.28 -7.17 -17.86
CA VAL A 30 -14.27 -6.74 -16.87
C VAL A 30 -14.58 -5.27 -17.07
N THR A 31 -15.73 -4.84 -16.60
CA THR A 31 -16.15 -3.43 -16.64
C THR A 31 -15.65 -2.67 -15.41
N ARG A 32 -15.60 -1.33 -15.54
CA ARG A 32 -15.34 -0.44 -14.40
C ARG A 32 -16.36 -0.64 -13.27
N ALA A 33 -17.63 -0.88 -13.62
CA ALA A 33 -18.72 -1.08 -12.66
C ALA A 33 -18.51 -2.37 -11.84
N GLU A 34 -18.10 -3.46 -12.47
CA GLU A 34 -17.77 -4.70 -11.78
C GLU A 34 -16.59 -4.52 -10.83
N VAL A 35 -15.54 -3.80 -11.25
CA VAL A 35 -14.41 -3.48 -10.35
C VAL A 35 -14.88 -2.65 -9.15
N ALA A 36 -15.75 -1.66 -9.37
CA ALA A 36 -16.29 -0.82 -8.30
C ALA A 36 -17.18 -1.60 -7.32
N ALA A 37 -17.91 -2.61 -7.79
CA ALA A 37 -18.78 -3.44 -6.97
C ALA A 37 -18.01 -4.42 -6.06
N ALA A 38 -16.79 -4.82 -6.44
CA ALA A 38 -16.00 -5.79 -5.69
C ALA A 38 -14.48 -5.44 -5.71
N PRO A 39 -14.06 -4.27 -5.18
CA PRO A 39 -12.71 -3.76 -5.36
C PRO A 39 -11.63 -4.69 -4.77
N LEU A 40 -11.86 -5.29 -3.61
CA LEU A 40 -10.91 -6.23 -3.00
C LEU A 40 -10.67 -7.46 -3.89
N ARG A 41 -11.74 -8.02 -4.47
CA ARG A 41 -11.64 -9.16 -5.40
C ARG A 41 -10.75 -8.82 -6.59
N TYR A 42 -10.91 -7.62 -7.16
CA TYR A 42 -10.14 -7.23 -8.34
C TYR A 42 -8.72 -6.75 -8.02
N ALA A 43 -8.47 -6.17 -6.85
CA ALA A 43 -7.11 -5.93 -6.37
C ALA A 43 -6.33 -7.24 -6.23
N ARG A 44 -6.95 -8.25 -5.60
CA ARG A 44 -6.39 -9.61 -5.49
C ARG A 44 -6.15 -10.24 -6.86
N ALA A 45 -7.14 -10.20 -7.76
CA ALA A 45 -7.04 -10.80 -9.09
C ALA A 45 -5.96 -10.13 -9.98
N LEU A 46 -5.70 -8.83 -9.80
CA LEU A 46 -4.58 -8.14 -10.44
C LEU A 46 -3.24 -8.61 -9.88
N HIS A 47 -3.15 -8.73 -8.54
CA HIS A 47 -1.97 -9.27 -7.88
C HIS A 47 -1.66 -10.70 -8.37
N GLU A 48 -2.65 -11.60 -8.34
CA GLU A 48 -2.49 -13.00 -8.76
C GLU A 48 -2.03 -13.12 -10.23
N ALA A 49 -2.51 -12.22 -11.10
CA ALA A 49 -2.15 -12.23 -12.51
C ALA A 49 -0.79 -11.58 -12.83
N THR A 50 -0.27 -10.71 -11.96
CA THR A 50 0.97 -9.94 -12.21
C THR A 50 2.08 -10.24 -11.22
N GLY A 51 1.76 -10.78 -10.05
CA GLY A 51 2.66 -10.94 -8.91
C GLY A 51 3.04 -9.62 -8.23
N CYS A 52 2.57 -8.47 -8.72
CA CYS A 52 2.94 -7.15 -8.23
C CYS A 52 2.10 -6.74 -7.01
N HIS A 53 2.62 -5.80 -6.22
CA HIS A 53 1.80 -5.10 -5.22
C HIS A 53 0.77 -4.23 -5.92
N VAL A 54 -0.44 -4.12 -5.36
CA VAL A 54 -1.54 -3.38 -5.99
C VAL A 54 -2.14 -2.37 -5.01
N ILE A 55 -2.21 -1.12 -5.43
CA ILE A 55 -2.99 -0.07 -4.78
C ILE A 55 -4.16 0.27 -5.71
N LEU A 56 -5.32 -0.33 -5.47
CA LEU A 56 -6.52 -0.06 -6.25
C LEU A 56 -7.22 1.18 -5.71
N LYS A 57 -7.12 2.28 -6.48
CA LYS A 57 -7.64 3.59 -6.09
C LYS A 57 -9.15 3.69 -6.31
N GLY A 58 -9.86 4.19 -5.30
CA GLY A 58 -11.29 4.43 -5.32
C GLY A 58 -11.74 5.23 -4.10
N PRO A 59 -13.07 5.37 -3.87
CA PRO A 59 -13.59 5.94 -2.62
C PRO A 59 -13.08 5.20 -1.39
N VAL A 60 -12.91 3.90 -1.53
CA VAL A 60 -12.12 3.05 -0.64
C VAL A 60 -10.90 2.59 -1.44
N THR A 61 -9.71 2.92 -0.97
CA THR A 61 -8.47 2.47 -1.59
C THR A 61 -8.03 1.14 -0.97
N ILE A 62 -7.83 0.14 -1.81
CA ILE A 62 -7.37 -1.18 -1.39
C ILE A 62 -5.87 -1.29 -1.66
N VAL A 63 -5.09 -1.52 -0.63
CA VAL A 63 -3.69 -1.95 -0.75
C VAL A 63 -3.67 -3.47 -0.64
N TYR A 64 -3.44 -4.15 -1.75
CA TYR A 64 -3.22 -5.59 -1.78
C TYR A 64 -1.73 -5.86 -2.00
N SER A 65 -1.07 -6.30 -0.96
CA SER A 65 0.37 -6.41 -0.90
C SER A 65 0.79 -7.68 -0.16
N PHE A 66 2.05 -7.97 -0.17
CA PHE A 66 2.66 -9.08 0.55
C PHE A 66 4.00 -8.65 1.13
N GLU A 67 4.44 -9.37 2.11
CA GLU A 67 5.80 -9.34 2.65
C GLU A 67 6.29 -10.77 2.84
N TYR A 68 7.59 -10.94 2.84
CA TYR A 68 8.18 -12.22 3.20
C TYR A 68 8.29 -12.27 4.71
N VAL A 69 7.68 -13.28 5.30
CA VAL A 69 7.75 -13.56 6.72
C VAL A 69 8.34 -14.94 6.96
N ASP A 70 9.08 -15.04 8.03
CA ASP A 70 9.51 -16.33 8.53
C ASP A 70 8.32 -17.02 9.18
N THR A 71 7.93 -18.20 8.67
CA THR A 71 6.75 -18.92 9.15
C THR A 71 6.87 -19.34 10.60
N GLU A 72 8.05 -19.78 11.03
CA GLU A 72 8.26 -20.23 12.40
C GLU A 72 8.21 -19.07 13.37
N VAL A 73 8.76 -17.90 12.97
CA VAL A 73 8.65 -16.64 13.69
C VAL A 73 7.20 -16.22 13.81
N GLN A 74 6.45 -16.27 12.71
CA GLN A 74 5.04 -15.88 12.70
C GLN A 74 4.19 -16.79 13.58
N GLU A 75 4.41 -18.11 13.54
CA GLU A 75 3.70 -19.07 14.38
C GLU A 75 4.06 -18.93 15.86
N ALA A 76 5.33 -18.68 16.17
CA ALA A 76 5.79 -18.42 17.53
C ALA A 76 5.16 -17.14 18.09
N PHE A 77 5.13 -16.08 17.28
CA PHE A 77 4.50 -14.81 17.62
C PHE A 77 2.99 -14.97 17.85
N GLN A 78 2.29 -15.68 16.97
CA GLN A 78 0.86 -15.95 17.13
C GLN A 78 0.55 -16.80 18.36
N ARG A 79 1.41 -17.79 18.68
CA ARG A 79 1.28 -18.59 19.92
C ARG A 79 1.45 -17.73 21.16
N ALA A 80 2.44 -16.84 21.18
CA ALA A 80 2.67 -15.92 22.30
C ALA A 80 1.49 -14.95 22.51
N LEU A 81 0.95 -14.38 21.41
CA LEU A 81 -0.24 -13.54 21.47
C LEU A 81 -1.45 -14.28 22.03
N ASN A 82 -1.67 -15.52 21.61
CA ASN A 82 -2.81 -16.32 22.06
C ASN A 82 -2.67 -16.76 23.53
N ALA A 83 -1.45 -16.91 24.02
CA ALA A 83 -1.15 -17.25 25.42
C ALA A 83 -1.18 -16.04 26.36
N ALA A 84 -1.34 -14.82 25.85
CA ALA A 84 -1.22 -13.56 26.60
C ALA A 84 0.11 -13.43 27.37
N GLU A 85 1.16 -14.07 26.87
CA GLU A 85 2.51 -13.99 27.41
C GLU A 85 3.19 -12.67 26.98
N ALA A 86 4.32 -12.36 27.63
CA ALA A 86 5.15 -11.24 27.21
C ALA A 86 5.65 -11.44 25.77
N TRP A 87 5.97 -10.33 25.08
CA TRP A 87 6.54 -10.37 23.74
C TRP A 87 7.68 -11.38 23.67
N PRO A 88 7.67 -12.28 22.68
CA PRO A 88 8.73 -13.28 22.54
C PRO A 88 10.07 -12.58 22.34
N ASP A 89 11.11 -13.13 22.96
CA ASP A 89 12.49 -12.72 22.72
C ASP A 89 12.82 -13.03 21.25
N VAL A 90 13.04 -11.98 20.47
CA VAL A 90 13.26 -12.09 19.01
C VAL A 90 14.54 -12.88 18.70
N ASP A 91 15.55 -12.80 19.58
CA ASP A 91 16.82 -13.51 19.42
C ASP A 91 16.69 -15.02 19.70
N ALA A 92 15.63 -15.44 20.39
CA ALA A 92 15.33 -16.84 20.70
C ALA A 92 14.44 -17.53 19.65
N LEU A 93 13.99 -16.81 18.61
CA LEU A 93 13.11 -17.38 17.59
C LEU A 93 13.87 -18.27 16.59
N PRO A 94 13.30 -19.42 16.20
CA PRO A 94 13.94 -20.32 15.25
C PRO A 94 14.08 -19.66 13.87
N GLN A 95 15.15 -20.02 13.15
CA GLN A 95 15.37 -19.56 11.77
C GLN A 95 14.63 -20.48 10.81
N GLY A 96 13.51 -20.01 10.30
CA GLY A 96 12.64 -20.79 9.42
C GLY A 96 12.68 -20.35 7.95
N HIS A 97 11.76 -20.88 7.16
CA HIS A 97 11.64 -20.58 5.75
C HIS A 97 10.77 -19.34 5.51
N LEU A 98 11.28 -18.40 4.68
CA LEU A 98 10.53 -17.22 4.27
C LEU A 98 9.37 -17.60 3.37
N VAL A 99 8.16 -17.26 3.76
CA VAL A 99 6.94 -17.37 2.95
C VAL A 99 6.32 -16.01 2.70
N ARG A 100 5.54 -15.91 1.63
CA ARG A 100 4.77 -14.70 1.37
C ARG A 100 3.55 -14.65 2.27
N SER A 101 3.48 -13.64 3.12
CA SER A 101 2.27 -13.27 3.87
C SER A 101 1.51 -12.20 3.12
N TYR A 102 0.20 -12.38 2.96
CA TYR A 102 -0.67 -11.45 2.24
C TYR A 102 -1.50 -10.63 3.22
N SER A 103 -1.33 -9.31 3.18
CA SER A 103 -2.10 -8.39 4.01
C SER A 103 -2.92 -7.44 3.15
N PRO A 104 -4.22 -7.69 2.96
CA PRO A 104 -5.10 -6.69 2.39
C PRO A 104 -5.34 -5.59 3.42
N THR A 105 -4.92 -4.38 3.11
CA THR A 105 -5.18 -3.19 3.93
C THR A 105 -6.19 -2.31 3.22
N VAL A 106 -7.22 -1.88 3.94
CA VAL A 106 -8.25 -0.98 3.43
C VAL A 106 -7.96 0.42 3.96
N GLY A 107 -7.57 1.33 3.08
CA GLY A 107 -7.45 2.75 3.38
C GLY A 107 -8.72 3.49 2.97
N GLN A 108 -9.35 4.23 3.88
CA GLN A 108 -10.43 5.12 3.51
C GLN A 108 -9.86 6.44 2.98
N VAL A 109 -10.22 6.80 1.75
CA VAL A 109 -10.09 8.18 1.28
C VAL A 109 -11.35 8.92 1.74
N THR A 110 -11.19 9.74 2.76
CA THR A 110 -12.32 10.38 3.47
C THR A 110 -12.78 11.69 2.83
N THR A 111 -12.24 12.06 1.66
CA THR A 111 -12.63 13.28 0.97
C THR A 111 -12.82 13.07 -0.53
N SER A 112 -13.94 13.56 -1.06
CA SER A 112 -14.22 13.61 -2.50
C SER A 112 -13.28 14.54 -3.25
N TRP A 113 -12.61 15.48 -2.58
CA TRP A 113 -11.65 16.42 -3.16
C TRP A 113 -10.40 15.74 -3.73
N ALA A 114 -10.10 14.51 -3.30
CA ALA A 114 -9.05 13.71 -3.89
C ALA A 114 -9.35 13.22 -5.34
N GLY A 115 -10.57 13.44 -5.83
CA GLY A 115 -10.99 13.07 -7.19
C GLY A 115 -10.50 13.99 -8.30
N VAL A 116 -9.46 14.79 -8.09
CA VAL A 116 -8.91 15.73 -9.08
C VAL A 116 -7.93 15.06 -10.05
N ALA A 117 -7.85 15.59 -11.27
CA ALA A 117 -6.89 15.11 -12.27
C ALA A 117 -5.45 15.30 -11.77
N GLY A 118 -4.58 14.32 -12.03
CA GLY A 118 -3.17 14.33 -11.57
C GLY A 118 -2.96 13.84 -10.13
N ASN A 119 -4.01 13.67 -9.33
CA ASN A 119 -3.87 13.18 -7.97
C ASN A 119 -3.21 11.79 -7.88
N GLY A 120 -3.49 10.92 -8.86
CA GLY A 120 -2.84 9.61 -8.97
C GLY A 120 -1.33 9.71 -9.21
N ASP A 121 -0.90 10.73 -9.94
CA ASP A 121 0.52 10.99 -10.22
C ASP A 121 1.24 11.50 -8.98
N VAL A 122 0.56 12.32 -8.16
CA VAL A 122 1.05 12.76 -6.84
C VAL A 122 1.29 11.54 -5.93
N LEU A 123 0.31 10.63 -5.85
CA LEU A 123 0.48 9.39 -5.08
C LEU A 123 1.63 8.54 -5.60
N ALA A 124 1.73 8.37 -6.92
CA ALA A 124 2.81 7.56 -7.53
C ALA A 124 4.20 8.17 -7.26
N GLY A 125 4.35 9.49 -7.40
CA GLY A 125 5.57 10.20 -7.08
C GLY A 125 5.94 10.12 -5.59
N PHE A 126 4.97 10.30 -4.71
CA PHE A 126 5.18 10.16 -3.27
C PHE A 126 5.59 8.73 -2.88
N LEU A 127 4.92 7.71 -3.41
CA LEU A 127 5.29 6.31 -3.23
C LEU A 127 6.72 6.04 -3.69
N ALA A 128 7.10 6.53 -4.87
CA ALA A 128 8.46 6.37 -5.38
C ALA A 128 9.49 6.97 -4.40
N GLY A 129 9.22 8.16 -3.85
CA GLY A 129 10.06 8.79 -2.83
C GLY A 129 10.15 7.99 -1.53
N VAL A 130 9.02 7.50 -1.03
CA VAL A 130 8.96 6.67 0.18
C VAL A 130 9.75 5.37 -0.01
N LEU A 131 9.56 4.69 -1.15
CA LEU A 131 10.18 3.40 -1.42
C LEU A 131 11.66 3.51 -1.81
N ALA A 132 12.12 4.69 -2.25
CA ALA A 132 13.52 4.95 -2.51
C ALA A 132 14.35 5.13 -1.23
N ARG A 133 13.72 5.49 -0.10
CA ARG A 133 14.42 5.65 1.18
C ARG A 133 14.93 4.30 1.67
N PRO A 134 16.14 4.27 2.24
CA PRO A 134 16.61 3.09 2.96
C PRO A 134 15.58 2.65 4.01
N VAL A 135 15.48 1.37 4.23
CA VAL A 135 14.76 0.81 5.38
C VAL A 135 15.76 0.82 6.53
N ASP A 136 15.42 1.47 7.63
CA ASP A 136 16.26 1.43 8.81
C ASP A 136 16.35 -0.01 9.32
N GLU A 137 17.55 -0.43 9.78
CA GLU A 137 17.76 -1.82 10.23
C GLU A 137 16.81 -2.22 11.37
N GLY A 138 16.28 -1.24 12.12
CA GLY A 138 15.28 -1.45 13.16
C GLY A 138 13.88 -1.77 12.64
N ASP A 139 13.58 -1.49 11.36
CA ASP A 139 12.29 -1.81 10.73
C ASP A 139 12.31 -3.16 9.99
N ALA A 140 13.51 -3.76 9.87
CA ALA A 140 13.68 -5.08 9.27
C ALA A 140 13.40 -6.17 10.30
N MET A 141 12.48 -7.08 9.99
CA MET A 141 12.36 -8.32 10.77
C MET A 141 13.71 -9.04 10.75
N PRO A 142 14.31 -9.32 11.93
CA PRO A 142 15.64 -9.89 11.99
C PRO A 142 15.64 -11.33 11.46
N GLY A 143 16.34 -11.53 10.38
CA GLY A 143 16.69 -12.85 9.86
C GLY A 143 18.04 -12.76 9.18
N PRO A 144 18.95 -13.73 9.33
CA PRO A 144 20.35 -13.65 8.89
C PRO A 144 20.52 -13.51 7.36
N ASN A 145 19.45 -13.65 6.58
CA ASN A 145 19.43 -13.51 5.12
C ASN A 145 18.36 -12.54 4.61
N SER A 146 17.68 -11.81 5.50
CA SER A 146 16.62 -10.88 5.09
C SER A 146 17.24 -9.59 4.55
N GLN A 147 17.25 -9.44 3.23
CA GLN A 147 17.39 -8.12 2.62
C GLN A 147 16.17 -7.29 3.06
N PRO A 148 16.38 -6.06 3.60
CA PRO A 148 15.27 -5.22 4.01
C PRO A 148 14.33 -4.98 2.82
N GLN A 149 13.07 -5.41 2.97
CA GLN A 149 12.08 -5.26 1.90
C GLN A 149 11.68 -3.80 1.78
N ARG A 150 11.96 -3.22 0.61
CA ARG A 150 11.58 -1.83 0.33
C ARG A 150 10.09 -1.64 0.16
N VAL A 151 9.40 -2.66 -0.34
CA VAL A 151 7.95 -2.64 -0.57
C VAL A 151 7.29 -3.58 0.43
N THR A 152 6.65 -3.02 1.45
CA THR A 152 5.89 -3.76 2.45
C THR A 152 4.45 -3.25 2.52
N PRO A 153 3.48 -4.06 2.97
CA PRO A 153 2.10 -3.62 3.17
C PRO A 153 2.00 -2.37 4.04
N GLY A 154 2.78 -2.31 5.13
CA GLY A 154 2.81 -1.18 6.05
C GLY A 154 3.27 0.12 5.40
N ARG A 155 4.36 0.10 4.63
CA ARG A 155 4.86 1.29 3.93
C ARG A 155 3.88 1.79 2.86
N LEU A 156 3.24 0.87 2.14
CA LEU A 156 2.23 1.23 1.14
C LEU A 156 0.99 1.83 1.80
N ALA A 157 0.50 1.25 2.89
CA ALA A 157 -0.65 1.75 3.63
C ALA A 157 -0.37 3.11 4.26
N ALA A 158 0.81 3.31 4.85
CA ALA A 158 1.24 4.61 5.39
C ALA A 158 1.28 5.69 4.29
N ALA A 159 1.85 5.39 3.13
CA ALA A 159 1.90 6.35 2.02
C ALA A 159 0.50 6.73 1.52
N VAL A 160 -0.42 5.77 1.39
CA VAL A 160 -1.82 6.02 1.02
C VAL A 160 -2.51 6.90 2.07
N SER A 161 -2.27 6.63 3.35
CA SER A 161 -2.86 7.40 4.47
C SER A 161 -2.35 8.84 4.50
N VAL A 162 -1.05 9.06 4.35
CA VAL A 162 -0.45 10.40 4.27
C VAL A 162 -1.01 11.17 3.07
N HIS A 163 -1.10 10.54 1.91
CA HIS A 163 -1.65 11.16 0.71
C HIS A 163 -3.13 11.54 0.89
N GLY A 164 -3.95 10.66 1.47
CA GLY A 164 -5.35 10.96 1.79
C GLY A 164 -5.48 12.12 2.79
N ARG A 165 -4.63 12.16 3.81
CA ARG A 165 -4.59 13.26 4.79
C ARG A 165 -4.16 14.57 4.14
N ALA A 166 -3.20 14.53 3.22
CA ALA A 166 -2.77 15.72 2.48
C ALA A 166 -3.91 16.33 1.65
N ALA A 167 -4.75 15.50 1.02
CA ALA A 167 -5.94 15.98 0.32
C ALA A 167 -6.95 16.67 1.27
N GLN A 168 -7.12 16.16 2.49
CA GLN A 168 -7.96 16.82 3.51
C GLN A 168 -7.38 18.16 3.95
N VAL A 169 -6.07 18.22 4.18
CA VAL A 169 -5.37 19.47 4.58
C VAL A 169 -5.48 20.50 3.47
N ALA A 170 -5.24 20.11 2.21
CA ALA A 170 -5.39 21.00 1.06
C ALA A 170 -6.82 21.54 0.92
N ALA A 171 -7.84 20.69 1.08
CA ALA A 171 -9.24 21.11 1.03
C ALA A 171 -9.60 22.06 2.18
N ALA A 172 -9.11 21.78 3.38
CA ALA A 172 -9.34 22.63 4.54
C ALA A 172 -8.71 24.04 4.38
N ALA A 173 -7.53 24.11 3.76
CA ALA A 173 -6.82 25.38 3.53
C ALA A 173 -7.61 26.35 2.63
N VAL A 174 -8.47 25.84 1.73
CA VAL A 174 -9.34 26.65 0.87
C VAL A 174 -10.79 26.74 1.40
N GLY A 175 -11.00 26.44 2.67
CA GLY A 175 -12.32 26.52 3.31
C GLY A 175 -13.29 25.40 2.96
N GLY A 176 -12.83 24.36 2.27
CA GLY A 176 -13.64 23.17 1.92
C GLY A 176 -14.67 23.37 0.80
N PHE A 177 -14.78 24.56 0.24
CA PHE A 177 -15.77 24.88 -0.81
C PHE A 177 -15.14 25.19 -2.17
N THR A 178 -13.85 25.42 -2.23
CA THR A 178 -13.10 25.70 -3.45
C THR A 178 -12.45 24.43 -3.97
N PRO A 179 -12.53 24.16 -5.29
CA PRO A 179 -11.81 23.04 -5.86
C PRO A 179 -10.30 23.14 -5.61
N ILE A 180 -9.70 22.05 -5.20
CA ILE A 180 -8.24 21.91 -5.05
C ILE A 180 -7.63 21.33 -6.32
N GLN A 181 -6.32 21.50 -6.50
CA GLN A 181 -5.55 20.92 -7.57
C GLN A 181 -4.62 19.83 -7.01
N ALA A 182 -4.09 18.99 -7.90
CA ALA A 182 -3.11 17.97 -7.51
C ALA A 182 -1.84 18.59 -6.88
N SER A 183 -1.42 19.77 -7.33
CA SER A 183 -0.31 20.54 -6.75
C SER A 183 -0.55 20.93 -5.29
N ASP A 184 -1.79 21.23 -4.91
CA ASP A 184 -2.14 21.59 -3.53
C ASP A 184 -1.99 20.38 -2.60
N ILE A 185 -2.38 19.21 -3.10
CA ILE A 185 -2.19 17.94 -2.38
C ILE A 185 -0.70 17.65 -2.23
N ALA A 186 0.10 17.82 -3.29
CA ALA A 186 1.54 17.61 -3.25
C ALA A 186 2.22 18.54 -2.23
N ALA A 187 1.85 19.80 -2.20
CA ALA A 187 2.36 20.78 -1.23
C ALA A 187 1.97 20.42 0.22
N ALA A 188 0.76 19.90 0.44
CA ALA A 188 0.28 19.52 1.75
C ALA A 188 0.94 18.26 2.33
N ILE A 189 1.59 17.40 1.52
CA ILE A 189 2.30 16.20 2.01
C ILE A 189 3.37 16.58 3.05
N GLY A 190 4.19 17.58 2.75
CA GLY A 190 5.23 18.03 3.68
C GLY A 190 4.65 18.50 5.01
N GLN A 191 3.52 19.19 4.98
CA GLN A 191 2.82 19.64 6.18
C GLN A 191 2.29 18.47 7.02
N VAL A 192 1.72 17.45 6.38
CA VAL A 192 1.24 16.24 7.08
C VAL A 192 2.39 15.50 7.74
N LEU A 193 3.53 15.35 7.05
CA LEU A 193 4.71 14.65 7.58
C LEU A 193 5.40 15.39 8.73
N SER A 194 5.24 16.71 8.82
CA SER A 194 5.81 17.52 9.91
C SER A 194 4.94 17.56 11.17
N GLN A 195 3.70 17.08 11.11
CA GLN A 195 2.82 17.01 12.28
C GLN A 195 3.20 15.78 13.12
N PRO A 196 3.30 15.93 14.47
CA PRO A 196 3.46 14.75 15.32
C PRO A 196 2.26 13.83 15.14
N THR A 197 2.52 12.53 15.06
CA THR A 197 1.46 11.51 15.07
C THR A 197 0.75 11.57 16.42
N PRO A 198 -0.59 11.64 16.45
CA PRO A 198 -1.36 11.67 17.69
C PRO A 198 -1.17 10.37 18.48
#